data_9304a4ae5095ae5ca73e6bdd3d45bf02
#
_entry.id   9304a4ae5095ae5ca73e6bdd3d45bf02
#
_cell.length_a   1.000
_cell.length_b   1.000
_cell.length_c   1.000
_cell.angle_alpha   90.00
_cell.angle_beta   90.00
_cell.angle_gamma   90.00
#
_symmetry.space_group_name_H-M   'P 1'
#
loop_
_entity.id
_entity.type
_entity.pdbx_description
1 polymer ?
#
loop_
_entity_poly.entity_id
_entity_poly.type
_entity_poly.pdbx_seq_one_letter_code
_entity_poly.pdbx_strand_id
1 'polypeptide(L)'
;MFSRAIKISASLILVTAASTLVVFGAEPSELFNGKDLTGWSIFIKHADTSVSPKDDPKGVFKVEDGLIHVSGEEFGGITTDKEYENYHLTVEFKWGTKRYAPRENVVRDSGILMHCVGPDKVWTKSIECQIQEGDCGDFWMVDGTTLEVDGKVEPRFRKKTKDAEKPSGEWNVVEVICDGDKITNIVNGVVVNEGSKASVTKGKILLQSEGAEIFYRRVALKPLATK
;
A
#
# COMPACT_ATOMS: atom_id res chain seq x y z
N MET A 1 13.20 -66.62 -61.45
CA MET A 1 13.23 -65.16 -61.34
C MET A 1 12.35 -64.74 -60.13
N PHE A 2 12.93 -64.48 -58.96
CA PHE A 2 12.21 -64.11 -57.77
C PHE A 2 12.37 -62.63 -57.52
N SER A 3 11.24 -61.88 -57.61
CA SER A 3 11.21 -60.43 -57.32
C SER A 3 10.99 -60.26 -55.78
N ARG A 4 11.95 -59.63 -55.10
CA ARG A 4 11.84 -59.23 -53.68
C ARG A 4 11.19 -57.87 -53.60
N ALA A 5 10.02 -57.81 -53.00
CA ALA A 5 9.37 -56.53 -52.63
C ALA A 5 9.99 -55.98 -51.36
N ILE A 6 10.51 -54.79 -51.42
CA ILE A 6 11.03 -54.03 -50.27
C ILE A 6 9.86 -53.31 -49.62
N LYS A 7 9.54 -53.65 -48.35
CA LYS A 7 8.58 -52.89 -47.53
C LYS A 7 9.31 -51.74 -46.85
N ILE A 8 8.95 -50.53 -47.22
CA ILE A 8 9.41 -49.29 -46.54
C ILE A 8 8.40 -49.00 -45.43
N SER A 9 8.82 -49.14 -44.18
CA SER A 9 8.04 -48.68 -43.01
C SER A 9 8.31 -47.22 -42.75
N ALA A 10 7.30 -46.37 -42.92
CA ALA A 10 7.37 -44.95 -42.53
C ALA A 10 7.02 -44.84 -41.03
N SER A 11 8.01 -44.50 -40.21
CA SER A 11 7.80 -44.17 -38.80
C SER A 11 7.35 -42.68 -38.69
N LEU A 12 6.13 -42.49 -38.25
CA LEU A 12 5.57 -41.16 -37.97
C LEU A 12 6.07 -40.69 -36.59
N ILE A 13 6.96 -39.72 -36.58
CA ILE A 13 7.43 -39.06 -35.34
C ILE A 13 6.39 -38.01 -34.94
N LEU A 14 5.65 -38.28 -33.88
CA LEU A 14 4.71 -37.33 -33.31
C LEU A 14 5.50 -36.34 -32.43
N VAL A 15 5.75 -35.14 -32.93
CA VAL A 15 6.34 -34.04 -32.13
C VAL A 15 5.23 -33.37 -31.33
N THR A 16 5.13 -33.70 -30.03
CA THR A 16 4.26 -32.97 -29.11
C THR A 16 4.92 -31.63 -28.72
N ALA A 17 4.40 -30.54 -29.27
CA ALA A 17 4.79 -29.19 -28.82
C ALA A 17 4.18 -28.97 -27.42
N ALA A 18 5.03 -28.97 -26.40
CA ALA A 18 4.65 -28.53 -25.06
C ALA A 18 4.53 -27.00 -25.07
N SER A 19 3.30 -26.50 -25.10
CA SER A 19 3.03 -25.07 -24.91
C SER A 19 3.29 -24.72 -23.46
N THR A 20 4.41 -24.08 -23.16
CA THR A 20 4.64 -23.43 -21.87
C THR A 20 3.70 -22.23 -21.76
N LEU A 21 2.68 -22.35 -20.94
CA LEU A 21 1.83 -21.23 -20.54
C LEU A 21 2.72 -20.28 -19.73
N VAL A 22 3.15 -19.17 -20.35
CA VAL A 22 3.76 -18.07 -19.61
C VAL A 22 2.61 -17.36 -18.89
N VAL A 23 2.45 -17.61 -17.59
CA VAL A 23 1.54 -16.87 -16.74
C VAL A 23 2.12 -15.47 -16.58
N PHE A 24 1.69 -14.54 -17.39
CA PHE A 24 1.95 -13.12 -17.14
C PHE A 24 1.22 -12.75 -15.84
N GLY A 25 1.95 -12.38 -14.80
CA GLY A 25 1.36 -11.77 -13.61
C GLY A 25 0.54 -10.55 -14.03
N ALA A 26 -0.58 -10.31 -13.36
CA ALA A 26 -1.43 -9.15 -13.64
C ALA A 26 -0.60 -7.87 -13.59
N GLU A 27 -0.82 -6.98 -14.57
CA GLU A 27 -0.20 -5.65 -14.57
C GLU A 27 -0.67 -4.85 -13.34
N PRO A 28 0.16 -3.94 -12.81
CA PRO A 28 -0.28 -3.04 -11.73
C PRO A 28 -1.47 -2.21 -12.18
N SER A 29 -2.46 -2.05 -11.30
CA SER A 29 -3.57 -1.12 -11.49
C SER A 29 -3.31 0.14 -10.66
N GLU A 30 -3.50 1.31 -11.27
CA GLU A 30 -3.42 2.58 -10.54
C GLU A 30 -4.69 2.72 -9.69
N LEU A 31 -4.54 2.86 -8.37
CA LEU A 31 -5.63 3.16 -7.44
C LEU A 31 -5.95 4.66 -7.44
N PHE A 32 -4.99 5.50 -7.78
CA PHE A 32 -5.16 6.92 -8.03
C PHE A 32 -5.10 7.19 -9.54
N ASN A 33 -6.15 7.81 -10.08
CA ASN A 33 -6.30 8.03 -11.52
C ASN A 33 -5.63 9.32 -12.05
N GLY A 34 -5.00 10.12 -11.16
CA GLY A 34 -4.36 11.39 -11.49
C GLY A 34 -5.32 12.56 -11.74
N LYS A 35 -6.64 12.39 -11.54
CA LYS A 35 -7.66 13.41 -11.88
C LYS A 35 -8.56 13.78 -10.71
N ASP A 36 -8.99 12.79 -9.95
CA ASP A 36 -9.92 12.95 -8.82
C ASP A 36 -9.76 11.78 -7.83
N LEU A 37 -10.55 11.82 -6.76
CA LEU A 37 -10.58 10.78 -5.72
C LEU A 37 -11.62 9.69 -6.00
N THR A 38 -11.99 9.44 -7.25
CA THR A 38 -12.87 8.31 -7.61
C THR A 38 -12.27 7.00 -7.13
N GLY A 39 -13.04 6.21 -6.39
CA GLY A 39 -12.61 4.95 -5.76
C GLY A 39 -12.04 5.12 -4.35
N TRP A 40 -12.12 6.35 -3.80
CA TRP A 40 -11.72 6.69 -2.45
C TRP A 40 -12.84 7.37 -1.68
N SER A 41 -12.99 7.04 -0.40
CA SER A 41 -13.89 7.69 0.54
C SER A 41 -13.09 8.53 1.54
N ILE A 42 -13.57 9.74 1.84
CA ILE A 42 -12.96 10.66 2.80
C ILE A 42 -13.52 10.40 4.21
N PHE A 43 -12.66 10.46 5.21
CA PHE A 43 -13.01 10.59 6.62
C PHE A 43 -12.14 11.67 7.26
N ILE A 44 -12.76 12.67 7.88
CA ILE A 44 -12.06 13.76 8.60
C ILE A 44 -12.62 13.84 10.02
N LYS A 45 -11.71 13.95 10.97
CA LYS A 45 -12.03 14.23 12.38
C LYS A 45 -12.09 15.75 12.57
N HIS A 46 -13.24 16.33 12.27
CA HIS A 46 -13.46 17.76 12.47
C HIS A 46 -13.43 18.17 13.94
N ALA A 47 -12.90 19.36 14.22
CA ALA A 47 -13.05 19.99 15.54
C ALA A 47 -14.53 20.38 15.79
N ASP A 48 -15.23 20.84 14.74
CA ASP A 48 -16.68 21.07 14.75
C ASP A 48 -17.42 19.76 14.47
N THR A 49 -18.01 19.17 15.49
CA THR A 49 -18.73 17.90 15.39
C THR A 49 -20.08 17.99 14.65
N SER A 50 -20.53 19.19 14.26
CA SER A 50 -21.69 19.38 13.40
C SER A 50 -21.40 19.12 11.92
N VAL A 51 -20.12 19.14 11.51
CA VAL A 51 -19.66 18.78 10.18
C VAL A 51 -19.60 17.27 10.05
N SER A 52 -20.16 16.74 8.98
CA SER A 52 -20.08 15.31 8.67
C SER A 52 -18.61 14.90 8.46
N PRO A 53 -18.14 13.80 9.06
CA PRO A 53 -16.75 13.33 8.82
C PRO A 53 -16.47 12.92 7.36
N LYS A 54 -17.51 12.86 6.53
CA LYS A 54 -17.39 12.59 5.07
C LYS A 54 -17.28 13.85 4.22
N ASP A 55 -17.53 15.01 4.81
CA ASP A 55 -17.41 16.30 4.14
C ASP A 55 -16.01 16.85 4.32
N ASP A 56 -15.51 17.55 3.33
CA ASP A 56 -14.19 18.20 3.35
C ASP A 56 -14.28 19.69 2.98
N PRO A 57 -14.92 20.52 3.83
CA PRO A 57 -15.11 21.93 3.51
C PRO A 57 -13.82 22.74 3.46
N LYS A 58 -12.74 22.25 4.09
CA LYS A 58 -11.43 22.88 4.07
C LYS A 58 -10.55 22.40 2.91
N GLY A 59 -10.95 21.33 2.24
CA GLY A 59 -10.14 20.70 1.20
C GLY A 59 -8.86 20.12 1.75
N VAL A 60 -8.96 19.34 2.83
CA VAL A 60 -7.82 18.61 3.41
C VAL A 60 -7.26 17.64 2.38
N PHE A 61 -8.14 17.02 1.60
CA PHE A 61 -7.78 16.12 0.50
C PHE A 61 -8.23 16.71 -0.83
N LYS A 62 -7.29 17.08 -1.68
CA LYS A 62 -7.56 17.61 -3.03
C LYS A 62 -6.74 16.88 -4.06
N VAL A 63 -7.18 16.94 -5.32
CA VAL A 63 -6.35 16.58 -6.46
C VAL A 63 -5.98 17.86 -7.20
N GLU A 64 -4.70 18.16 -7.23
CA GLU A 64 -4.13 19.35 -7.88
C GLU A 64 -2.89 18.92 -8.69
N ASP A 65 -2.79 19.36 -9.93
CA ASP A 65 -1.66 19.08 -10.83
C ASP A 65 -1.34 17.57 -10.98
N GLY A 66 -2.36 16.70 -10.94
CA GLY A 66 -2.19 15.25 -11.03
C GLY A 66 -1.67 14.59 -9.74
N LEU A 67 -1.67 15.31 -8.63
CA LEU A 67 -1.25 14.83 -7.32
C LEU A 67 -2.43 14.81 -6.35
N ILE A 68 -2.45 13.82 -5.45
CA ILE A 68 -3.24 13.94 -4.22
C ILE A 68 -2.46 14.89 -3.32
N HIS A 69 -3.04 16.03 -3.02
CA HIS A 69 -2.53 16.98 -2.04
C HIS A 69 -3.30 16.83 -0.74
N VAL A 70 -2.61 16.47 0.33
CA VAL A 70 -3.13 16.42 1.68
C VAL A 70 -2.57 17.61 2.44
N SER A 71 -3.44 18.55 2.83
CA SER A 71 -2.99 19.77 3.52
C SER A 71 -2.42 19.49 4.92
N GLY A 72 -2.94 18.46 5.60
CA GLY A 72 -2.60 18.13 6.97
C GLY A 72 -3.35 18.97 8.02
N GLU A 73 -4.21 19.92 7.61
CA GLU A 73 -4.87 20.86 8.52
C GLU A 73 -5.81 20.17 9.54
N GLU A 74 -6.45 19.09 9.15
CA GLU A 74 -7.28 18.25 10.02
C GLU A 74 -6.85 16.79 9.91
N PHE A 75 -6.99 16.07 11.02
CA PHE A 75 -6.69 14.64 11.06
C PHE A 75 -7.78 13.86 10.33
N GLY A 76 -7.38 12.90 9.53
CA GLY A 76 -8.29 12.11 8.73
C GLY A 76 -7.60 11.09 7.85
N GLY A 77 -8.29 10.64 6.82
CA GLY A 77 -7.75 9.74 5.82
C GLY A 77 -8.65 9.64 4.59
N ILE A 78 -8.05 9.23 3.50
CA ILE A 78 -8.78 8.72 2.34
C ILE A 78 -8.61 7.21 2.29
N THR A 79 -9.72 6.50 2.15
CA THR A 79 -9.76 5.04 2.21
C THR A 79 -10.30 4.49 0.90
N THR A 80 -9.68 3.46 0.35
CA THR A 80 -10.19 2.80 -0.88
C THR A 80 -11.61 2.28 -0.65
N ASP A 81 -12.48 2.41 -1.67
CA ASP A 81 -13.85 1.86 -1.59
C ASP A 81 -13.84 0.32 -1.58
N LYS A 82 -12.84 -0.28 -2.25
CA LYS A 82 -12.66 -1.73 -2.35
C LYS A 82 -11.70 -2.26 -1.28
N GLU A 83 -11.88 -3.52 -0.92
CA GLU A 83 -10.97 -4.29 -0.11
C GLU A 83 -9.97 -5.05 -0.98
N TYR A 84 -8.76 -5.26 -0.44
CA TYR A 84 -7.66 -5.95 -1.11
C TYR A 84 -7.03 -6.98 -0.18
N GLU A 85 -6.49 -8.02 -0.79
CA GLU A 85 -5.68 -9.08 -0.18
C GLU A 85 -4.63 -9.55 -1.19
N ASN A 86 -3.50 -10.04 -0.76
CA ASN A 86 -2.43 -10.57 -1.60
C ASN A 86 -2.01 -9.59 -2.71
N TYR A 87 -1.29 -8.56 -2.33
CA TYR A 87 -0.89 -7.50 -3.25
C TYR A 87 0.51 -6.96 -2.97
N HIS A 88 1.07 -6.32 -3.98
CA HIS A 88 2.22 -5.41 -3.90
C HIS A 88 1.69 -4.00 -4.17
N LEU A 89 1.63 -3.19 -3.13
CA LEU A 89 1.26 -1.77 -3.17
C LEU A 89 2.51 -0.93 -3.37
N THR A 90 2.43 0.08 -4.24
CA THR A 90 3.47 1.10 -4.44
C THR A 90 2.85 2.46 -4.21
N VAL A 91 3.43 3.25 -3.31
CA VAL A 91 3.02 4.62 -2.99
C VAL A 91 4.22 5.55 -3.16
N GLU A 92 4.07 6.60 -3.96
CA GLU A 92 5.08 7.63 -4.13
C GLU A 92 4.62 8.91 -3.45
N PHE A 93 5.37 9.35 -2.42
CA PHE A 93 5.03 10.52 -1.64
C PHE A 93 6.18 11.53 -1.54
N LYS A 94 5.80 12.75 -1.22
CA LYS A 94 6.74 13.84 -0.91
C LYS A 94 6.15 14.74 0.18
N TRP A 95 6.94 15.06 1.19
CA TRP A 95 6.56 16.04 2.19
C TRP A 95 6.45 17.44 1.59
N GLY A 96 5.40 18.17 2.00
CA GLY A 96 5.30 19.60 1.82
C GLY A 96 5.98 20.36 2.95
N THR A 97 5.73 21.66 3.01
CA THR A 97 6.39 22.56 3.98
C THR A 97 5.53 22.86 5.20
N LYS A 98 4.21 22.78 5.07
CA LYS A 98 3.26 23.17 6.11
C LYS A 98 3.12 22.11 7.18
N ARG A 99 2.94 22.55 8.41
CA ARG A 99 2.57 21.74 9.58
C ARG A 99 1.50 22.46 10.37
N TYR A 100 0.63 21.70 11.02
CA TYR A 100 -0.52 22.23 11.76
C TYR A 100 -0.60 21.62 13.16
N ALA A 101 -1.31 22.30 14.07
CA ALA A 101 -1.54 21.82 15.42
C ALA A 101 -2.13 20.39 15.42
N PRO A 102 -1.67 19.54 16.32
CA PRO A 102 -0.65 19.76 17.37
C PRO A 102 0.79 19.47 16.91
N ARG A 103 1.06 19.38 15.60
CA ARG A 103 2.34 18.94 15.03
C ARG A 103 3.21 20.06 14.44
N GLU A 104 2.95 21.33 14.69
CA GLU A 104 3.72 22.45 14.10
C GLU A 104 5.22 22.38 14.40
N ASN A 105 5.58 21.88 15.58
CA ASN A 105 6.95 21.86 16.09
C ASN A 105 7.54 20.47 16.25
N VAL A 106 6.90 19.43 15.67
CA VAL A 106 7.39 18.06 15.68
C VAL A 106 7.57 17.54 14.25
N VAL A 107 8.14 16.34 14.10
CA VAL A 107 8.32 15.68 12.81
C VAL A 107 6.98 15.49 12.09
N ARG A 108 7.00 15.54 10.76
CA ARG A 108 5.83 15.30 9.92
C ARG A 108 5.34 13.88 10.11
N ASP A 109 4.02 13.68 10.01
CA ASP A 109 3.40 12.38 10.21
C ASP A 109 2.29 12.12 9.21
N SER A 110 2.25 10.90 8.74
CA SER A 110 1.25 10.28 7.90
C SER A 110 1.47 8.76 7.91
N GLY A 111 0.57 7.98 7.32
CA GLY A 111 0.69 6.54 7.27
C GLY A 111 -0.03 5.91 6.09
N ILE A 112 0.41 4.71 5.72
CA ILE A 112 -0.28 3.80 4.82
C ILE A 112 -0.84 2.66 5.68
N LEU A 113 -2.16 2.64 5.89
CA LEU A 113 -2.81 1.60 6.66
C LEU A 113 -3.31 0.49 5.73
N MET A 114 -2.81 -0.73 5.95
CA MET A 114 -3.19 -1.91 5.18
C MET A 114 -4.29 -2.70 5.88
N HIS A 115 -5.16 -3.32 5.08
CA HIS A 115 -6.22 -4.20 5.57
C HIS A 115 -7.13 -3.54 6.60
N CYS A 116 -7.51 -2.28 6.36
CA CYS A 116 -8.44 -1.55 7.21
C CYS A 116 -9.79 -2.25 7.28
N VAL A 117 -10.27 -2.53 8.51
CA VAL A 117 -11.54 -3.20 8.77
C VAL A 117 -12.38 -2.40 9.78
N GLY A 118 -13.70 -2.48 9.62
CA GLY A 118 -14.65 -1.75 10.47
C GLY A 118 -14.94 -0.34 9.97
N PRO A 119 -15.51 0.54 10.82
CA PRO A 119 -15.87 1.90 10.43
C PRO A 119 -14.63 2.77 10.20
N ASP A 120 -14.77 3.72 9.28
CA ASP A 120 -13.72 4.69 8.99
C ASP A 120 -13.39 5.53 10.23
N LYS A 121 -12.10 5.68 10.51
CA LYS A 121 -11.51 6.47 11.60
C LYS A 121 -10.16 7.01 11.14
N VAL A 122 -9.59 7.98 11.86
CA VAL A 122 -8.20 8.41 11.64
C VAL A 122 -7.24 7.22 11.79
N TRP A 123 -7.45 6.42 12.82
CA TRP A 123 -6.72 5.18 13.12
C TRP A 123 -7.67 3.98 13.03
N THR A 124 -8.05 3.63 11.80
CA THR A 124 -8.90 2.45 11.53
C THR A 124 -8.13 1.18 11.88
N LYS A 125 -8.82 0.18 12.42
CA LYS A 125 -8.22 -1.13 12.73
C LYS A 125 -7.48 -1.70 11.52
N SER A 126 -6.15 -1.84 11.62
CA SER A 126 -5.27 -2.14 10.49
C SER A 126 -3.84 -2.45 10.95
N ILE A 127 -2.97 -2.82 10.03
CA ILE A 127 -1.52 -2.74 10.22
C ILE A 127 -1.02 -1.59 9.36
N GLU A 128 -0.20 -0.72 9.93
CA GLU A 128 0.29 0.49 9.27
C GLU A 128 1.76 0.35 8.90
N CYS A 129 2.09 0.77 7.67
CA CYS A 129 3.42 1.18 7.28
C CYS A 129 3.52 2.68 7.52
N GLN A 130 4.24 3.05 8.56
CA GLN A 130 4.42 4.44 8.96
C GLN A 130 5.11 5.26 7.88
N ILE A 131 4.67 6.51 7.70
CA ILE A 131 5.35 7.51 6.87
C ILE A 131 5.82 8.68 7.75
N GLN A 132 6.03 8.53 9.04
CA GLN A 132 6.59 9.60 9.86
C GLN A 132 8.00 9.93 9.41
N GLU A 133 8.31 11.26 9.33
CA GLU A 133 9.64 11.75 8.94
C GLU A 133 10.73 11.20 9.87
N GLY A 134 11.67 10.44 9.31
CA GLY A 134 12.72 9.73 10.05
C GLY A 134 12.34 8.32 10.49
N ASP A 135 11.06 7.96 10.49
CA ASP A 135 10.57 6.64 10.92
C ASP A 135 9.78 5.91 9.81
N CYS A 136 9.94 6.34 8.55
CA CYS A 136 9.28 5.74 7.40
C CYS A 136 9.62 4.24 7.28
N GLY A 137 8.56 3.39 7.27
CA GLY A 137 8.69 1.92 7.21
C GLY A 137 8.54 1.20 8.54
N ASP A 138 8.37 1.91 9.65
CA ASP A 138 8.01 1.29 10.93
C ASP A 138 6.64 0.59 10.82
N PHE A 139 6.40 -0.41 11.66
CA PHE A 139 5.07 -1.01 11.80
C PHE A 139 4.30 -0.45 13.00
N TRP A 140 3.05 -0.08 12.78
CA TRP A 140 2.08 0.13 13.85
C TRP A 140 0.92 -0.84 13.72
N MET A 141 0.60 -1.52 14.83
CA MET A 141 -0.57 -2.39 14.96
C MET A 141 -1.70 -1.57 15.57
N VAL A 142 -2.64 -1.15 14.72
CA VAL A 142 -3.69 -0.19 15.06
C VAL A 142 -4.95 -0.90 15.54
N ASP A 143 -5.54 -0.40 16.64
CA ASP A 143 -6.83 -0.84 17.20
C ASP A 143 -6.88 -2.36 17.49
N GLY A 144 -5.82 -2.86 18.16
CA GLY A 144 -5.75 -4.25 18.64
C GLY A 144 -5.36 -5.30 17.60
N THR A 145 -4.86 -4.89 16.45
CA THR A 145 -4.19 -5.82 15.52
C THR A 145 -2.85 -6.29 16.10
N THR A 146 -2.31 -7.37 15.56
CA THR A 146 -1.01 -7.92 15.94
C THR A 146 -0.25 -8.37 14.70
N LEU A 147 1.08 -8.36 14.81
CA LEU A 147 2.01 -8.86 13.80
C LEU A 147 3.19 -9.54 14.53
N GLU A 148 3.67 -10.66 14.03
CA GLU A 148 4.88 -11.29 14.54
C GLU A 148 6.10 -10.77 13.77
N VAL A 149 7.09 -10.22 14.49
CA VAL A 149 8.37 -9.77 13.93
C VAL A 149 9.50 -10.42 14.73
N ASP A 150 10.48 -11.00 14.05
CA ASP A 150 11.59 -11.75 14.68
C ASP A 150 11.13 -12.80 15.70
N GLY A 151 10.01 -13.50 15.40
CA GLY A 151 9.43 -14.54 16.27
C GLY A 151 8.73 -14.01 17.52
N LYS A 152 8.45 -12.70 17.62
CA LYS A 152 7.73 -12.07 18.73
C LYS A 152 6.47 -11.40 18.20
N VAL A 153 5.38 -11.61 18.90
CA VAL A 153 4.12 -10.90 18.62
C VAL A 153 4.24 -9.47 19.12
N GLU A 154 4.15 -8.53 18.19
CA GLU A 154 4.15 -7.09 18.47
C GLU A 154 2.70 -6.59 18.56
N PRO A 155 2.26 -6.11 19.73
CA PRO A 155 0.86 -5.71 19.92
C PRO A 155 0.61 -4.24 19.57
N ARG A 156 1.63 -3.46 19.27
CA ARG A 156 1.46 -2.03 19.01
C ARG A 156 2.46 -1.45 18.01
N PHE A 157 3.76 -1.69 18.16
CA PHE A 157 4.78 -0.97 17.42
C PHE A 157 6.03 -1.83 17.20
N ARG A 158 6.62 -1.71 16.02
CA ARG A 158 7.94 -2.27 15.69
C ARG A 158 8.73 -1.30 14.81
N LYS A 159 9.90 -0.89 15.32
CA LYS A 159 10.81 -0.02 14.58
C LYS A 159 11.43 -0.75 13.39
N LYS A 160 11.63 -0.03 12.29
CA LYS A 160 12.38 -0.50 11.11
C LYS A 160 13.83 -0.86 11.47
N THR A 161 14.42 -1.69 10.64
CA THR A 161 15.81 -2.17 10.84
C THR A 161 16.83 -1.33 10.07
N LYS A 162 16.38 -0.49 9.11
CA LYS A 162 17.26 0.31 8.25
C LYS A 162 16.59 1.65 7.93
N ASP A 163 17.42 2.69 7.78
CA ASP A 163 17.00 3.98 7.24
C ASP A 163 17.22 4.01 5.74
N ALA A 164 16.16 4.38 5.00
CA ALA A 164 16.19 4.50 3.55
C ALA A 164 15.36 5.68 3.03
N GLU A 165 14.80 6.49 3.94
CA GLU A 165 14.03 7.68 3.60
C GLU A 165 14.94 8.77 3.03
N LYS A 166 14.47 9.45 1.97
CA LYS A 166 15.13 10.62 1.43
C LYS A 166 14.73 11.88 2.20
N PRO A 167 15.54 12.94 2.14
CA PRO A 167 15.25 14.21 2.82
C PRO A 167 13.85 14.75 2.48
N SER A 168 13.29 15.50 3.43
CA SER A 168 12.02 16.20 3.23
C SER A 168 12.05 17.08 1.97
N GLY A 169 10.99 17.02 1.17
CA GLY A 169 10.88 17.68 -0.13
C GLY A 169 11.32 16.84 -1.33
N GLU A 170 11.95 15.69 -1.11
CA GLU A 170 12.24 14.71 -2.16
C GLU A 170 11.14 13.65 -2.27
N TRP A 171 10.99 13.07 -3.47
CA TRP A 171 10.07 11.97 -3.70
C TRP A 171 10.62 10.66 -3.12
N ASN A 172 9.84 10.05 -2.24
CA ASN A 172 10.07 8.73 -1.68
C ASN A 172 9.14 7.71 -2.33
N VAL A 173 9.60 6.47 -2.45
CA VAL A 173 8.81 5.32 -2.89
C VAL A 173 8.68 4.38 -1.69
N VAL A 174 7.45 4.14 -1.24
CA VAL A 174 7.14 3.11 -0.26
C VAL A 174 6.42 1.98 -0.96
N GLU A 175 6.90 0.78 -0.76
CA GLU A 175 6.25 -0.42 -1.25
C GLU A 175 5.85 -1.30 -0.07
N VAL A 176 4.65 -1.85 -0.13
CA VAL A 176 4.16 -2.80 0.87
C VAL A 176 3.71 -4.07 0.16
N ILE A 177 4.33 -5.20 0.53
CA ILE A 177 3.95 -6.51 0.02
C ILE A 177 3.14 -7.22 1.11
N CYS A 178 1.88 -7.55 0.79
CA CYS A 178 1.01 -8.36 1.62
C CYS A 178 0.80 -9.71 0.93
N ASP A 179 1.45 -10.77 1.42
CA ASP A 179 1.34 -12.15 0.90
C ASP A 179 0.75 -13.06 2.00
N GLY A 180 -0.56 -13.26 1.97
CA GLY A 180 -1.29 -13.92 3.04
C GLY A 180 -1.19 -13.13 4.33
N ASP A 181 -0.60 -13.74 5.36
CA ASP A 181 -0.38 -13.14 6.68
C ASP A 181 1.00 -12.48 6.84
N LYS A 182 1.78 -12.40 5.75
CA LYS A 182 3.10 -11.75 5.74
C LYS A 182 3.00 -10.34 5.20
N ILE A 183 3.71 -9.41 5.83
CA ILE A 183 3.81 -8.02 5.41
C ILE A 183 5.28 -7.62 5.35
N THR A 184 5.70 -7.03 4.22
CA THR A 184 7.05 -6.50 4.01
C THR A 184 6.95 -5.02 3.65
N ASN A 185 7.63 -4.15 4.40
CA ASN A 185 7.78 -2.74 4.10
C ASN A 185 9.13 -2.48 3.41
N ILE A 186 9.07 -1.78 2.27
CA ILE A 186 10.22 -1.41 1.46
C ILE A 186 10.20 0.10 1.29
N VAL A 187 11.31 0.77 1.54
CA VAL A 187 11.47 2.21 1.35
C VAL A 187 12.62 2.45 0.38
N ASN A 188 12.34 3.13 -0.73
CA ASN A 188 13.32 3.42 -1.80
C ASN A 188 14.13 2.20 -2.24
N GLY A 189 13.45 1.04 -2.38
CA GLY A 189 14.05 -0.23 -2.81
C GLY A 189 14.78 -1.01 -1.71
N VAL A 190 14.80 -0.53 -0.46
CA VAL A 190 15.41 -1.22 0.67
C VAL A 190 14.32 -1.85 1.54
N VAL A 191 14.37 -3.16 1.77
CA VAL A 191 13.53 -3.83 2.77
C VAL A 191 13.93 -3.31 4.15
N VAL A 192 12.98 -2.64 4.82
CA VAL A 192 13.22 -1.98 6.12
C VAL A 192 12.52 -2.70 7.27
N ASN A 193 11.45 -3.45 6.99
CA ASN A 193 10.73 -4.21 8.00
C ASN A 193 9.97 -5.38 7.39
N GLU A 194 9.88 -6.50 8.11
CA GLU A 194 9.14 -7.69 7.70
C GLU A 194 8.44 -8.30 8.91
N GLY A 195 7.21 -8.76 8.69
CA GLY A 195 6.42 -9.44 9.72
C GLY A 195 5.56 -10.55 9.14
N SER A 196 5.03 -11.39 10.02
CA SER A 196 4.17 -12.52 9.67
C SER A 196 3.07 -12.70 10.71
N LYS A 197 2.15 -13.62 10.48
CA LYS A 197 1.01 -13.88 11.34
C LYS A 197 0.20 -12.60 11.63
N ALA A 198 0.04 -11.77 10.62
CA ALA A 198 -0.81 -10.60 10.70
C ALA A 198 -2.24 -11.00 11.08
N SER A 199 -2.79 -10.34 12.09
CA SER A 199 -4.15 -10.65 12.56
C SER A 199 -5.26 -10.16 11.61
N VAL A 200 -4.90 -9.34 10.62
CA VAL A 200 -5.76 -8.89 9.51
C VAL A 200 -5.01 -9.10 8.19
N THR A 201 -5.65 -9.76 7.22
CA THR A 201 -5.03 -10.14 5.95
C THR A 201 -5.80 -9.66 4.73
N LYS A 202 -6.94 -8.99 4.96
CA LYS A 202 -7.81 -8.41 3.94
C LYS A 202 -8.51 -7.18 4.48
N GLY A 203 -8.68 -6.18 3.64
CA GLY A 203 -9.40 -4.96 3.96
C GLY A 203 -9.03 -3.83 3.00
N LYS A 204 -9.46 -2.63 3.37
CA LYS A 204 -9.22 -1.41 2.59
C LYS A 204 -7.80 -0.88 2.84
N ILE A 205 -7.37 0.04 1.98
CA ILE A 205 -6.11 0.78 2.11
C ILE A 205 -6.45 2.23 2.44
N LEU A 206 -5.76 2.82 3.44
CA LEU A 206 -5.98 4.19 3.87
C LEU A 206 -4.67 4.98 3.81
N LEU A 207 -4.73 6.21 3.30
CA LEU A 207 -3.67 7.22 3.36
C LEU A 207 -4.09 8.30 4.35
N GLN A 208 -3.24 8.61 5.33
CA GLN A 208 -3.59 9.49 6.44
C GLN A 208 -3.29 10.97 6.19
N SER A 209 -4.01 11.82 6.95
CA SER A 209 -3.70 13.22 7.24
C SER A 209 -3.49 13.37 8.74
N GLU A 210 -2.27 13.73 9.17
CA GLU A 210 -1.90 13.85 10.58
C GLU A 210 -1.07 15.10 10.90
N GLY A 211 -1.57 16.26 10.51
CA GLY A 211 -0.99 17.55 10.88
C GLY A 211 0.19 17.99 10.02
N ALA A 212 0.46 17.31 8.90
CA ALA A 212 1.54 17.69 7.99
C ALA A 212 1.11 17.61 6.52
N GLU A 213 1.59 18.60 5.74
CA GLU A 213 1.36 18.63 4.29
C GLU A 213 2.15 17.53 3.59
N ILE A 214 1.44 16.71 2.78
CA ILE A 214 2.03 15.63 2.01
C ILE A 214 1.38 15.52 0.63
N PHE A 215 2.17 15.15 -0.36
CA PHE A 215 1.73 14.93 -1.74
C PHE A 215 1.94 13.48 -2.13
N TYR A 216 0.96 12.89 -2.83
CA TYR A 216 1.09 11.58 -3.45
C TYR A 216 0.92 11.73 -4.97
N ARG A 217 1.87 11.21 -5.74
CA ARG A 217 1.78 11.23 -7.21
C ARG A 217 1.40 9.88 -7.80
N ARG A 218 1.58 8.80 -7.04
CA ARG A 218 1.26 7.45 -7.47
C ARG A 218 0.79 6.61 -6.30
N VAL A 219 -0.30 5.89 -6.51
CA VAL A 219 -0.77 4.81 -5.65
C VAL A 219 -1.20 3.68 -6.57
N ALA A 220 -0.38 2.64 -6.66
CA ALA A 220 -0.57 1.52 -7.58
C ALA A 220 -0.55 0.19 -6.84
N LEU A 221 -1.36 -0.76 -7.29
CA LEU A 221 -1.48 -2.08 -6.70
C LEU A 221 -1.34 -3.16 -7.77
N LYS A 222 -0.44 -4.10 -7.53
CA LYS A 222 -0.27 -5.31 -8.32
C LYS A 222 -0.75 -6.51 -7.50
N PRO A 223 -1.78 -7.25 -7.95
CA PRO A 223 -2.17 -8.49 -7.29
C PRO A 223 -1.03 -9.51 -7.32
N LEU A 224 -0.83 -10.21 -6.21
CA LEU A 224 0.04 -11.37 -6.16
C LEU A 224 -0.72 -12.61 -6.62
N ALA A 225 -0.01 -13.55 -7.25
CA ALA A 225 -0.60 -14.84 -7.60
C ALA A 225 -1.02 -15.57 -6.31
N THR A 226 -2.25 -16.02 -6.26
CA THR A 226 -2.71 -16.94 -5.20
C THR A 226 -1.94 -18.25 -5.31
N LYS A 227 -1.32 -18.67 -4.22
CA LYS A 227 -0.64 -19.96 -4.13
C LYS A 227 -1.64 -21.09 -4.02
#